data_8ac07a5944317c5824731441e800a4fa
#
_entry.id   8ac07a5944317c5824731441e800a4fa
#
_cell.length_a   1.000
_cell.length_b   1.000
_cell.length_c   1.000
_cell.angle_alpha   90.00
_cell.angle_beta   90.00
_cell.angle_gamma   90.00
#
_symmetry.space_group_name_H-M   'P 1'
#
loop_
_entity.id
_entity.type
_entity.pdbx_description
1 polymer ?
#
loop_
_entity_poly.entity_id
_entity_poly.type
_entity_poly.pdbx_seq_one_letter_code
_entity_poly.pdbx_strand_id
1 'polypeptide(L)'
;MINAISQAIAADISWLWISARTLGICAWLASSTAVIAGLVSSTRLTPSAEGRRVVATAHRGAAVLTLVFVVAHIAVLLPDPYAKLTWSDVVLPGLAANHTFATALGTMAFLALVSVVLTSAFRSALPVAVWRRVHVAAYVVWPLASLHFILMGTDVMASWSLFMIGVVGAVLVLLLLRRGFVRASSATTPGTGTAVSKPTIATNSGPGAELLVTDVIDEIADSKTFVFAFPGDRANQFTYQPGQHLTLQIPS
;
A
#
# COMPACT_ATOMS: atom_id res chain seq x y z
N MET A 1 44.03 -31.07 -7.90
CA MET A 1 42.57 -31.37 -7.98
C MET A 1 41.81 -30.83 -6.76
N ILE A 2 42.20 -31.09 -5.53
CA ILE A 2 41.60 -30.60 -4.28
C ILE A 2 41.50 -29.07 -4.24
N ASN A 3 42.59 -28.35 -4.59
CA ASN A 3 42.60 -26.88 -4.60
C ASN A 3 41.60 -26.25 -5.62
N ALA A 4 41.43 -26.89 -6.81
CA ALA A 4 40.50 -26.41 -7.82
C ALA A 4 39.05 -26.60 -7.36
N ILE A 5 38.76 -27.72 -6.70
CA ILE A 5 37.45 -27.99 -6.10
C ILE A 5 37.13 -27.00 -4.97
N SER A 6 38.11 -26.75 -4.09
CA SER A 6 37.96 -25.78 -3.01
C SER A 6 37.77 -24.36 -3.51
N GLN A 7 38.43 -23.96 -4.60
CA GLN A 7 38.26 -22.66 -5.23
C GLN A 7 36.92 -22.54 -5.93
N ALA A 8 36.43 -23.61 -6.59
CA ALA A 8 35.11 -23.63 -7.20
C ALA A 8 34.00 -23.50 -6.15
N ILE A 9 34.08 -24.25 -5.04
CA ILE A 9 33.13 -24.16 -3.92
C ILE A 9 33.18 -22.77 -3.29
N ALA A 10 34.35 -22.17 -3.08
CA ALA A 10 34.47 -20.81 -2.54
C ALA A 10 33.90 -19.75 -3.49
N ALA A 11 34.04 -19.93 -4.81
CA ALA A 11 33.44 -19.05 -5.81
C ALA A 11 31.92 -19.16 -5.81
N ASP A 12 31.35 -20.37 -5.77
CA ASP A 12 29.89 -20.59 -5.69
C ASP A 12 29.30 -19.96 -4.43
N ILE A 13 29.95 -20.11 -3.30
CA ILE A 13 29.56 -19.50 -2.02
C ILE A 13 29.54 -17.97 -2.11
N SER A 14 30.55 -17.38 -2.75
CA SER A 14 30.60 -15.92 -2.91
C SER A 14 29.47 -15.39 -3.80
N TRP A 15 29.07 -16.12 -4.84
CA TRP A 15 27.97 -15.74 -5.71
C TRP A 15 26.60 -15.83 -5.01
N LEU A 16 26.35 -16.87 -4.24
CA LEU A 16 25.11 -17.01 -3.46
C LEU A 16 24.98 -15.86 -2.46
N TRP A 17 26.04 -15.55 -1.73
CA TRP A 17 26.05 -14.46 -0.77
C TRP A 17 25.84 -13.09 -1.43
N ILE A 18 26.54 -12.78 -2.54
CA ILE A 18 26.39 -11.52 -3.28
C ILE A 18 24.95 -11.39 -3.81
N SER A 19 24.42 -12.48 -4.39
CA SER A 19 23.07 -12.50 -4.96
C SER A 19 22.01 -12.30 -3.89
N ALA A 20 22.09 -13.02 -2.77
CA ALA A 20 21.17 -12.89 -1.65
C ALA A 20 21.15 -11.44 -1.13
N ARG A 21 22.32 -10.85 -0.92
CA ARG A 21 22.47 -9.48 -0.47
C ARG A 21 21.88 -8.46 -1.44
N THR A 22 22.23 -8.57 -2.73
CA THR A 22 21.72 -7.66 -3.78
C THR A 22 20.19 -7.74 -3.87
N LEU A 23 19.63 -8.95 -3.90
CA LEU A 23 18.19 -9.17 -3.96
C LEU A 23 17.49 -8.63 -2.71
N GLY A 24 18.07 -8.77 -1.52
CA GLY A 24 17.55 -8.20 -0.29
C GLY A 24 17.52 -6.67 -0.31
N ILE A 25 18.58 -6.02 -0.79
CA ILE A 25 18.62 -4.55 -0.96
C ILE A 25 17.59 -4.09 -1.99
N CYS A 26 17.48 -4.77 -3.14
CA CYS A 26 16.48 -4.47 -4.16
C CYS A 26 15.04 -4.63 -3.61
N ALA A 27 14.78 -5.68 -2.83
CA ALA A 27 13.50 -5.89 -2.17
C ALA A 27 13.17 -4.75 -1.19
N TRP A 28 14.15 -4.32 -0.39
CA TRP A 28 13.98 -3.22 0.56
C TRP A 28 13.72 -1.88 -0.15
N LEU A 29 14.44 -1.57 -1.23
CA LEU A 29 14.22 -0.37 -2.04
C LEU A 29 12.84 -0.38 -2.72
N ALA A 30 12.44 -1.52 -3.28
CA ALA A 30 11.13 -1.69 -3.89
C ALA A 30 10.00 -1.52 -2.86
N SER A 31 10.13 -2.13 -1.66
CA SER A 31 9.16 -1.98 -0.58
C SER A 31 9.07 -0.54 -0.08
N SER A 32 10.19 0.16 0.03
CA SER A 32 10.26 1.57 0.38
C SER A 32 9.50 2.43 -0.63
N THR A 33 9.71 2.19 -1.92
CA THR A 33 9.00 2.86 -3.01
C THR A 33 7.49 2.58 -2.93
N ALA A 34 7.09 1.33 -2.69
CA ALA A 34 5.69 0.95 -2.56
C ALA A 34 5.00 1.68 -1.41
N VAL A 35 5.62 1.71 -0.21
CA VAL A 35 5.05 2.38 0.96
C VAL A 35 4.97 3.89 0.77
N ILE A 36 6.03 4.52 0.23
CA ILE A 36 6.05 5.97 -0.07
C ILE A 36 4.93 6.31 -1.06
N ALA A 37 4.82 5.58 -2.19
CA ALA A 37 3.79 5.82 -3.19
C ALA A 37 2.38 5.61 -2.60
N GLY A 38 2.17 4.61 -1.73
CA GLY A 38 0.93 4.38 -1.02
C GLY A 38 0.56 5.55 -0.08
N LEU A 39 1.54 6.09 0.65
CA LEU A 39 1.34 7.25 1.51
C LEU A 39 1.07 8.53 0.69
N VAL A 40 1.80 8.76 -0.39
CA VAL A 40 1.57 9.88 -1.31
C VAL A 40 0.14 9.83 -1.85
N SER A 41 -0.35 8.65 -2.27
CA SER A 41 -1.73 8.47 -2.72
C SER A 41 -2.74 8.83 -1.64
N SER A 42 -2.43 8.54 -0.37
CA SER A 42 -3.35 8.78 0.77
C SER A 42 -3.32 10.21 1.31
N THR A 43 -2.29 11.00 0.98
CA THR A 43 -2.08 12.37 1.46
C THR A 43 -2.47 13.45 0.45
N ARG A 44 -2.96 13.04 -0.74
CA ARG A 44 -3.38 13.96 -1.82
C ARG A 44 -2.29 14.94 -2.26
N LEU A 45 -1.04 14.51 -2.22
CA LEU A 45 0.09 15.30 -2.73
C LEU A 45 0.05 15.47 -4.25
N THR A 46 -0.74 14.65 -4.95
CA THR A 46 -0.89 14.69 -6.41
C THR A 46 -2.28 15.24 -6.78
N PRO A 47 -2.41 16.54 -7.09
CA PRO A 47 -3.69 17.15 -7.40
C PRO A 47 -4.25 16.68 -8.76
N SER A 48 -3.38 16.41 -9.75
CA SER A 48 -3.79 16.02 -11.10
C SER A 48 -4.26 14.55 -11.17
N ALA A 49 -5.22 14.27 -12.04
CA ALA A 49 -5.67 12.91 -12.30
C ALA A 49 -4.54 12.02 -12.86
N GLU A 50 -3.69 12.56 -13.71
CA GLU A 50 -2.54 11.88 -14.27
C GLU A 50 -1.52 11.53 -13.19
N GLY A 51 -1.15 12.48 -12.32
CA GLY A 51 -0.25 12.24 -11.20
C GLY A 51 -0.77 11.12 -10.28
N ARG A 52 -2.07 11.08 -9.99
CA ARG A 52 -2.67 10.00 -9.19
C ARG A 52 -2.56 8.63 -9.89
N ARG A 53 -2.72 8.58 -11.22
CA ARG A 53 -2.53 7.33 -11.99
C ARG A 53 -1.09 6.86 -11.94
N VAL A 54 -0.13 7.75 -12.14
CA VAL A 54 1.31 7.44 -12.08
C VAL A 54 1.68 6.88 -10.72
N VAL A 55 1.30 7.55 -9.64
CA VAL A 55 1.58 7.09 -8.26
C VAL A 55 0.93 5.74 -7.96
N ALA A 56 -0.32 5.53 -8.40
CA ALA A 56 -1.00 4.24 -8.21
C ALA A 56 -0.34 3.10 -9.01
N THR A 57 0.17 3.39 -10.20
CA THR A 57 0.92 2.44 -11.03
C THR A 57 2.28 2.13 -10.40
N ALA A 58 3.00 3.14 -9.93
CA ALA A 58 4.26 2.99 -9.21
C ALA A 58 4.09 2.14 -7.94
N HIS A 59 3.04 2.41 -7.15
CA HIS A 59 2.73 1.60 -5.96
C HIS A 59 2.52 0.12 -6.30
N ARG A 60 1.71 -0.18 -7.31
CA ARG A 60 1.44 -1.56 -7.72
C ARG A 60 2.69 -2.25 -8.28
N GLY A 61 3.41 -1.58 -9.17
CA GLY A 61 4.65 -2.11 -9.74
C GLY A 61 5.70 -2.38 -8.69
N ALA A 62 5.92 -1.44 -7.78
CA ALA A 62 6.88 -1.59 -6.68
C ALA A 62 6.48 -2.73 -5.72
N ALA A 63 5.19 -2.91 -5.42
CA ALA A 63 4.73 -4.02 -4.58
C ALA A 63 4.98 -5.39 -5.23
N VAL A 64 4.75 -5.52 -6.54
CA VAL A 64 5.06 -6.74 -7.30
C VAL A 64 6.57 -7.00 -7.32
N LEU A 65 7.38 -5.97 -7.60
CA LEU A 65 8.84 -6.08 -7.59
C LEU A 65 9.36 -6.48 -6.20
N THR A 66 8.78 -5.95 -5.13
CA THR A 66 9.13 -6.36 -3.76
C THR A 66 8.94 -7.86 -3.59
N LEU A 67 7.77 -8.39 -3.98
CA LEU A 67 7.50 -9.83 -3.87
C LEU A 67 8.47 -10.66 -4.71
N VAL A 68 8.73 -10.25 -5.96
CA VAL A 68 9.68 -10.95 -6.84
C VAL A 68 11.07 -11.00 -6.24
N PHE A 69 11.58 -9.86 -5.75
CA PHE A 69 12.92 -9.82 -5.14
C PHE A 69 12.99 -10.59 -3.82
N VAL A 70 11.95 -10.56 -3.00
CA VAL A 70 11.92 -11.35 -1.75
C VAL A 70 11.89 -12.85 -2.06
N VAL A 71 11.08 -13.30 -3.02
CA VAL A 71 11.05 -14.71 -3.43
C VAL A 71 12.40 -15.13 -3.99
N ALA A 72 13.03 -14.33 -4.84
CA ALA A 72 14.35 -14.60 -5.37
C ALA A 72 15.42 -14.61 -4.27
N HIS A 73 15.36 -13.69 -3.30
CA HIS A 73 16.24 -13.64 -2.13
C HIS A 73 16.18 -14.95 -1.32
N ILE A 74 14.95 -15.42 -1.02
CA ILE A 74 14.75 -16.68 -0.31
C ILE A 74 15.24 -17.86 -1.14
N ALA A 75 14.97 -17.89 -2.44
CA ALA A 75 15.37 -18.96 -3.34
C ALA A 75 16.91 -19.13 -3.42
N VAL A 76 17.64 -18.02 -3.30
CA VAL A 76 19.12 -18.06 -3.28
C VAL A 76 19.67 -18.47 -1.91
N LEU A 77 18.95 -18.13 -0.81
CA LEU A 77 19.38 -18.48 0.55
C LEU A 77 19.15 -19.96 0.90
N LEU A 78 18.14 -20.61 0.30
CA LEU A 78 17.81 -22.02 0.59
C LEU A 78 18.97 -22.99 0.27
N PRO A 79 19.68 -22.87 -0.87
CA PRO A 79 20.83 -23.73 -1.18
C PRO A 79 22.12 -23.26 -0.48
N ASP A 80 22.13 -22.11 0.19
CA ASP A 80 23.34 -21.57 0.81
C ASP A 80 23.68 -22.36 2.09
N PRO A 81 24.82 -23.08 2.12
CA PRO A 81 25.23 -23.88 3.27
C PRO A 81 25.60 -23.03 4.51
N TYR A 82 25.86 -21.74 4.34
CA TYR A 82 26.16 -20.83 5.45
C TYR A 82 24.89 -20.25 6.06
N ALA A 83 23.87 -19.96 5.26
CA ALA A 83 22.59 -19.47 5.73
C ALA A 83 21.86 -20.53 6.55
N LYS A 84 22.02 -21.82 6.21
CA LYS A 84 21.36 -22.98 6.84
C LYS A 84 19.85 -22.77 6.95
N LEU A 85 19.27 -22.10 5.95
CA LEU A 85 17.84 -21.82 5.90
C LEU A 85 17.09 -23.05 5.40
N THR A 86 16.01 -23.41 6.06
CA THR A 86 15.10 -24.50 5.67
C THR A 86 13.74 -23.96 5.27
N TRP A 87 12.93 -24.76 4.57
CA TRP A 87 11.57 -24.39 4.21
C TRP A 87 10.69 -24.09 5.43
N SER A 88 10.94 -24.77 6.56
CA SER A 88 10.24 -24.48 7.80
C SER A 88 10.53 -23.07 8.33
N ASP A 89 11.76 -22.57 8.15
CA ASP A 89 12.16 -21.23 8.62
C ASP A 89 11.50 -20.12 7.78
N VAL A 90 11.20 -20.41 6.52
CA VAL A 90 10.49 -19.47 5.62
C VAL A 90 9.03 -19.30 6.02
N VAL A 91 8.40 -20.36 6.58
CA VAL A 91 6.96 -20.36 6.89
C VAL A 91 6.70 -20.11 8.38
N LEU A 92 7.57 -20.59 9.25
CA LEU A 92 7.41 -20.51 10.70
C LEU A 92 8.52 -19.62 11.30
N PRO A 93 8.17 -18.41 11.77
CA PRO A 93 9.15 -17.50 12.36
C PRO A 93 9.70 -18.08 13.67
N GLY A 94 11.03 -17.98 13.84
CA GLY A 94 11.71 -18.37 15.07
C GLY A 94 12.28 -19.78 15.09
N LEU A 95 12.27 -20.53 13.98
CA LEU A 95 12.84 -21.85 13.89
C LEU A 95 14.30 -21.86 13.38
N ALA A 96 14.75 -20.79 12.74
CA ALA A 96 16.09 -20.72 12.13
C ALA A 96 17.19 -20.97 13.17
N ALA A 97 18.12 -21.86 12.80
CA ALA A 97 19.25 -22.22 13.65
C ALA A 97 20.23 -21.07 13.85
N ASN A 98 20.40 -20.24 12.81
CA ASN A 98 21.30 -19.09 12.84
C ASN A 98 20.50 -17.79 12.86
N HIS A 99 20.95 -16.81 13.66
CA HIS A 99 20.33 -15.48 13.73
C HIS A 99 18.80 -15.53 13.88
N THR A 100 18.32 -16.42 14.74
CA THR A 100 16.90 -16.79 14.93
C THR A 100 15.97 -15.58 14.95
N PHE A 101 16.29 -14.56 15.75
CA PHE A 101 15.45 -13.37 15.88
C PHE A 101 15.43 -12.55 14.58
N ALA A 102 16.59 -12.32 13.97
CA ALA A 102 16.69 -11.54 12.74
C ALA A 102 15.99 -12.25 11.57
N THR A 103 16.13 -13.58 11.45
CA THR A 103 15.42 -14.39 10.45
C THR A 103 13.93 -14.37 10.68
N ALA A 104 13.47 -14.48 11.95
CA ALA A 104 12.06 -14.39 12.28
C ALA A 104 11.41 -13.08 11.81
N LEU A 105 12.10 -11.94 11.94
CA LEU A 105 11.62 -10.65 11.42
C LEU A 105 11.44 -10.67 9.91
N GLY A 106 12.39 -11.26 9.17
CA GLY A 106 12.29 -11.44 7.72
C GLY A 106 11.11 -12.33 7.32
N THR A 107 10.94 -13.46 8.00
CA THR A 107 9.81 -14.37 7.80
C THR A 107 8.47 -13.69 8.09
N MET A 108 8.35 -12.94 9.17
CA MET A 108 7.15 -12.17 9.51
C MET A 108 6.86 -11.09 8.44
N ALA A 109 7.89 -10.38 7.97
CA ALA A 109 7.74 -9.40 6.91
C ALA A 109 7.27 -10.05 5.59
N PHE A 110 7.83 -11.22 5.24
CA PHE A 110 7.43 -11.99 4.08
C PHE A 110 5.97 -12.46 4.17
N LEU A 111 5.54 -13.06 5.27
CA LEU A 111 4.17 -13.53 5.46
C LEU A 111 3.16 -12.37 5.42
N ALA A 112 3.50 -11.24 6.03
CA ALA A 112 2.68 -10.03 5.97
C ALA A 112 2.61 -9.49 4.53
N LEU A 113 3.72 -9.44 3.78
CA LEU A 113 3.76 -9.03 2.39
C LEU A 113 2.88 -9.93 1.52
N VAL A 114 3.02 -11.26 1.64
CA VAL A 114 2.20 -12.24 0.90
C VAL A 114 0.73 -12.02 1.20
N SER A 115 0.35 -11.84 2.46
CA SER A 115 -1.03 -11.59 2.88
C SER A 115 -1.60 -10.33 2.23
N VAL A 116 -0.83 -9.23 2.21
CA VAL A 116 -1.23 -7.96 1.58
C VAL A 116 -1.37 -8.10 0.07
N VAL A 117 -0.43 -8.77 -0.59
CA VAL A 117 -0.45 -8.95 -2.05
C VAL A 117 -1.61 -9.87 -2.47
N LEU A 118 -1.80 -11.00 -1.80
CA LEU A 118 -2.90 -11.93 -2.09
C LEU A 118 -4.26 -11.27 -1.89
N THR A 119 -4.49 -10.62 -0.76
CA THR A 119 -5.77 -9.94 -0.51
C THR A 119 -6.01 -8.78 -1.47
N SER A 120 -4.95 -8.14 -1.99
CA SER A 120 -5.06 -7.08 -3.00
C SER A 120 -5.34 -7.66 -4.38
N ALA A 121 -4.79 -8.83 -4.73
CA ALA A 121 -5.08 -9.54 -5.97
C ALA A 121 -6.54 -10.02 -6.02
N PHE A 122 -7.06 -10.51 -4.89
CA PHE A 122 -8.45 -10.99 -4.78
C PHE A 122 -9.41 -9.94 -4.19
N ARG A 123 -9.08 -8.65 -4.34
CA ARG A 123 -9.88 -7.54 -3.75
C ARG A 123 -11.35 -7.58 -4.14
N SER A 124 -11.68 -7.97 -5.37
CA SER A 124 -13.08 -8.06 -5.85
C SER A 124 -13.91 -9.12 -5.13
N ALA A 125 -13.27 -10.15 -4.59
CA ALA A 125 -13.92 -11.23 -3.86
C ALA A 125 -14.01 -10.98 -2.34
N LEU A 126 -13.38 -9.90 -1.83
CA LEU A 126 -13.30 -9.62 -0.41
C LEU A 126 -14.16 -8.41 0.00
N PRO A 127 -14.78 -8.45 1.19
CA PRO A 127 -15.38 -7.25 1.76
C PRO A 127 -14.33 -6.13 1.91
N VAL A 128 -14.70 -4.92 1.52
CA VAL A 128 -13.79 -3.74 1.55
C VAL A 128 -13.16 -3.54 2.93
N ALA A 129 -13.92 -3.79 4.00
CA ALA A 129 -13.43 -3.65 5.37
C ALA A 129 -12.32 -4.65 5.70
N VAL A 130 -12.43 -5.91 5.23
CA VAL A 130 -11.40 -6.95 5.42
C VAL A 130 -10.15 -6.58 4.67
N TRP A 131 -10.27 -6.29 3.36
CA TRP A 131 -9.15 -5.86 2.54
C TRP A 131 -8.41 -4.67 3.16
N ARG A 132 -9.14 -3.65 3.62
CA ARG A 132 -8.55 -2.45 4.21
C ARG A 132 -7.76 -2.76 5.49
N ARG A 133 -8.27 -3.64 6.35
CA ARG A 133 -7.57 -4.04 7.59
C ARG A 133 -6.26 -4.77 7.28
N VAL A 134 -6.29 -5.74 6.36
CA VAL A 134 -5.08 -6.47 5.94
C VAL A 134 -4.11 -5.53 5.23
N HIS A 135 -4.61 -4.65 4.36
CA HIS A 135 -3.75 -3.70 3.64
C HIS A 135 -3.01 -2.71 4.58
N VAL A 136 -3.60 -2.37 5.71
CA VAL A 136 -2.93 -1.57 6.76
C VAL A 136 -1.72 -2.30 7.34
N ALA A 137 -1.70 -3.64 7.36
CA ALA A 137 -0.54 -4.41 7.80
C ALA A 137 0.71 -4.16 6.91
N ALA A 138 0.56 -3.63 5.68
CA ALA A 138 1.68 -3.20 4.85
C ALA A 138 2.59 -2.17 5.55
N TYR A 139 2.06 -1.37 6.48
CA TYR A 139 2.89 -0.45 7.28
C TYR A 139 3.82 -1.16 8.27
N VAL A 140 3.56 -2.41 8.60
CA VAL A 140 4.40 -3.23 9.48
C VAL A 140 5.50 -3.95 8.68
N VAL A 141 5.26 -4.23 7.38
CA VAL A 141 6.22 -4.91 6.51
C VAL A 141 7.55 -4.16 6.43
N TRP A 142 7.48 -2.84 6.21
CA TRP A 142 8.70 -2.03 6.04
C TRP A 142 9.57 -1.94 7.31
N PRO A 143 9.05 -1.67 8.51
CA PRO A 143 9.84 -1.71 9.74
C PRO A 143 10.45 -3.09 10.02
N LEU A 144 9.68 -4.17 9.83
CA LEU A 144 10.18 -5.53 10.02
C LEU A 144 11.33 -5.84 9.04
N ALA A 145 11.14 -5.52 7.75
CA ALA A 145 12.16 -5.70 6.72
C ALA A 145 13.41 -4.83 7.00
N SER A 146 13.22 -3.59 7.46
CA SER A 146 14.33 -2.69 7.80
C SER A 146 15.11 -3.22 9.02
N LEU A 147 14.42 -3.70 10.03
CA LEU A 147 15.08 -4.27 11.21
C LEU A 147 15.79 -5.60 10.87
N HIS A 148 15.16 -6.44 10.04
CA HIS A 148 15.81 -7.62 9.47
C HIS A 148 17.10 -7.24 8.71
N PHE A 149 17.01 -6.24 7.83
CA PHE A 149 18.16 -5.74 7.08
C PHE A 149 19.28 -5.22 7.99
N ILE A 150 18.93 -4.47 9.06
CA ILE A 150 19.88 -3.96 10.04
C ILE A 150 20.58 -5.09 10.79
N LEU A 151 19.86 -6.13 11.18
CA LEU A 151 20.41 -7.23 11.99
C LEU A 151 21.17 -8.27 11.17
N MET A 152 20.85 -8.44 9.89
CA MET A 152 21.48 -9.41 8.99
C MET A 152 22.50 -8.79 8.05
N GLY A 153 22.40 -7.49 7.79
CA GLY A 153 23.24 -6.81 6.83
C GLY A 153 24.67 -6.64 7.33
N THR A 154 25.63 -7.14 6.57
CA THR A 154 27.06 -6.91 6.83
C THR A 154 27.50 -5.46 6.60
N ASP A 155 26.68 -4.68 5.87
CA ASP A 155 26.95 -3.28 5.52
C ASP A 155 26.20 -2.27 6.39
N VAL A 156 25.55 -2.71 7.44
CA VAL A 156 24.75 -1.80 8.30
C VAL A 156 25.60 -0.68 8.87
N MET A 157 26.87 -0.99 9.21
CA MET A 157 27.80 0.04 9.69
C MET A 157 28.43 0.87 8.56
N ALA A 158 28.14 0.57 7.31
CA ALA A 158 28.51 1.45 6.22
C ALA A 158 27.63 2.72 6.26
N SER A 159 28.25 3.88 6.25
CA SER A 159 27.57 5.18 6.36
C SER A 159 26.45 5.37 5.34
N TRP A 160 26.58 4.78 4.14
CA TRP A 160 25.58 4.86 3.09
C TRP A 160 24.26 4.14 3.44
N SER A 161 24.32 2.97 4.09
CA SER A 161 23.12 2.19 4.42
C SER A 161 22.33 2.84 5.56
N LEU A 162 23.01 3.31 6.60
CA LEU A 162 22.39 4.08 7.67
C LEU A 162 21.76 5.38 7.15
N PHE A 163 22.46 6.07 6.24
CA PHE A 163 21.94 7.27 5.59
C PHE A 163 20.66 6.97 4.79
N MET A 164 20.65 5.92 3.96
CA MET A 164 19.49 5.51 3.17
C MET A 164 18.30 5.14 4.07
N ILE A 165 18.53 4.33 5.11
CA ILE A 165 17.46 3.96 6.06
C ILE A 165 16.93 5.22 6.77
N GLY A 166 17.81 6.11 7.19
CA GLY A 166 17.44 7.36 7.85
C GLY A 166 16.61 8.27 6.95
N VAL A 167 17.04 8.47 5.70
CA VAL A 167 16.29 9.30 4.72
C VAL A 167 14.92 8.70 4.43
N VAL A 168 14.85 7.42 4.10
CA VAL A 168 13.56 6.77 3.82
C VAL A 168 12.67 6.79 5.06
N GLY A 169 13.22 6.50 6.24
CA GLY A 169 12.49 6.57 7.50
C GLY A 169 11.93 7.97 7.78
N ALA A 170 12.74 9.01 7.59
CA ALA A 170 12.29 10.40 7.75
C ALA A 170 11.16 10.76 6.77
N VAL A 171 11.28 10.38 5.50
CA VAL A 171 10.23 10.60 4.50
C VAL A 171 8.93 9.89 4.92
N LEU A 172 9.01 8.64 5.38
CA LEU A 172 7.83 7.88 5.83
C LEU A 172 7.18 8.55 7.05
N VAL A 173 7.97 8.97 8.04
CA VAL A 173 7.46 9.68 9.22
C VAL A 173 6.76 10.98 8.82
N LEU A 174 7.37 11.79 7.97
CA LEU A 174 6.77 13.04 7.48
C LEU A 174 5.45 12.80 6.75
N LEU A 175 5.37 11.78 5.89
CA LEU A 175 4.15 11.42 5.19
C LEU A 175 3.06 10.88 6.13
N LEU A 176 3.42 10.11 7.16
CA LEU A 176 2.49 9.62 8.18
C LEU A 176 1.95 10.78 9.03
N LEU A 177 2.80 11.70 9.47
CA LEU A 177 2.39 12.91 10.18
C LEU A 177 1.42 13.75 9.32
N ARG A 178 1.78 13.99 8.06
CA ARG A 178 0.90 14.70 7.12
C ARG A 178 -0.46 14.00 6.97
N ARG A 179 -0.48 12.67 6.86
CA ARG A 179 -1.73 11.90 6.79
C ARG A 179 -2.57 12.09 8.05
N GLY A 180 -1.93 12.12 9.23
CA GLY A 180 -2.59 12.41 10.50
C GLY A 180 -3.24 13.78 10.51
N PHE A 181 -2.49 14.82 10.09
CA PHE A 181 -2.98 16.20 10.01
C PHE A 181 -4.17 16.33 9.04
N VAL A 182 -4.08 15.77 7.83
CA VAL A 182 -5.18 15.81 6.85
C VAL A 182 -6.45 15.17 7.41
N ARG A 183 -6.34 14.06 8.13
CA ARG A 183 -7.48 13.41 8.78
C ARG A 183 -8.06 14.23 9.93
N ALA A 184 -7.21 14.79 10.77
CA ALA A 184 -7.63 15.64 11.89
C ALA A 184 -8.37 16.89 11.39
N SER A 185 -7.82 17.57 10.37
CA SER A 185 -8.46 18.75 9.76
C SER A 185 -9.83 18.44 9.15
N SER A 186 -9.98 17.24 8.52
CA SER A 186 -11.29 16.81 7.99
C SER A 186 -12.31 16.46 9.08
N ALA A 187 -11.85 16.08 10.27
CA ALA A 187 -12.72 15.77 11.41
C ALA A 187 -13.15 17.01 12.20
N THR A 188 -12.38 18.11 12.09
CA THR A 188 -12.59 19.33 12.89
C THR A 188 -13.43 20.40 12.14
N THR A 189 -13.73 20.18 10.86
CA THR A 189 -14.69 21.04 10.16
C THR A 189 -16.11 20.51 10.51
N PRO A 190 -16.83 21.11 11.46
CA PRO A 190 -18.25 20.86 11.59
C PRO A 190 -18.81 21.27 10.25
N GLY A 191 -19.61 20.42 9.63
CA GLY A 191 -20.37 20.81 8.45
C GLY A 191 -21.13 22.11 8.79
N THR A 192 -20.54 23.24 8.46
CA THR A 192 -21.31 24.45 8.32
C THR A 192 -22.20 24.20 7.11
N GLY A 193 -23.33 23.55 7.38
CA GLY A 193 -24.45 23.53 6.48
C GLY A 193 -24.77 25.01 6.19
N THR A 194 -24.11 25.53 5.18
CA THR A 194 -24.59 26.76 4.54
C THR A 194 -25.97 26.40 4.05
N ALA A 195 -27.00 26.91 4.75
CA ALA A 195 -28.35 26.78 4.32
C ALA A 195 -28.40 27.23 2.85
N VAL A 196 -28.48 26.25 1.96
CA VAL A 196 -28.64 26.51 0.53
C VAL A 196 -29.91 27.29 0.40
N SER A 197 -29.82 28.56 0.00
CA SER A 197 -30.95 29.38 -0.35
C SER A 197 -31.84 28.57 -1.32
N LYS A 198 -33.11 28.44 -0.98
CA LYS A 198 -34.13 27.71 -1.69
C LYS A 198 -33.94 27.89 -3.22
N PRO A 199 -33.54 26.84 -3.97
CA PRO A 199 -33.30 27.01 -5.39
C PRO A 199 -34.62 27.32 -6.10
N THR A 200 -34.61 28.32 -6.97
CA THR A 200 -35.68 28.64 -7.89
C THR A 200 -35.77 27.51 -8.89
N ILE A 201 -36.88 26.80 -8.91
CA ILE A 201 -37.12 25.64 -9.78
C ILE A 201 -37.28 26.15 -11.21
N ALA A 202 -36.33 25.83 -12.08
CA ALA A 202 -36.48 25.98 -13.52
C ALA A 202 -37.19 24.72 -14.06
N THR A 203 -38.42 24.84 -14.46
CA THR A 203 -39.23 23.78 -15.08
C THR A 203 -38.73 23.54 -16.51
N ASN A 204 -38.03 22.44 -16.76
CA ASN A 204 -37.74 21.94 -18.09
C ASN A 204 -38.31 20.54 -18.27
N SER A 205 -39.31 20.42 -19.15
CA SER A 205 -40.08 19.22 -19.42
C SER A 205 -39.39 18.29 -20.38
N GLY A 206 -38.61 17.31 -19.83
CA GLY A 206 -38.08 16.16 -20.55
C GLY A 206 -38.49 14.85 -19.85
N PRO A 207 -38.29 13.68 -20.46
CA PRO A 207 -38.63 12.39 -19.85
C PRO A 207 -37.64 12.01 -18.74
N GLY A 208 -37.54 12.82 -17.70
CA GLY A 208 -36.71 12.61 -16.53
C GLY A 208 -37.42 13.07 -15.27
N ALA A 209 -37.06 12.52 -14.11
CA ALA A 209 -37.54 13.00 -12.83
C ALA A 209 -36.67 14.16 -12.35
N GLU A 210 -37.29 15.26 -11.97
CA GLU A 210 -36.63 16.38 -11.33
C GLU A 210 -36.24 15.99 -9.90
N LEU A 211 -34.98 16.13 -9.55
CA LEU A 211 -34.46 15.85 -8.22
C LEU A 211 -34.05 17.14 -7.54
N LEU A 212 -34.46 17.29 -6.29
CA LEU A 212 -34.06 18.42 -5.47
C LEU A 212 -32.79 18.06 -4.69
N VAL A 213 -31.73 18.86 -4.81
CA VAL A 213 -30.57 18.74 -3.94
C VAL A 213 -30.95 19.27 -2.57
N THR A 214 -31.04 18.38 -1.58
CA THR A 214 -31.41 18.74 -0.20
C THR A 214 -30.24 19.01 0.68
N ASP A 215 -29.08 18.40 0.36
CA ASP A 215 -27.88 18.63 1.11
C ASP A 215 -26.62 18.40 0.20
N VAL A 216 -25.54 19.11 0.51
CA VAL A 216 -24.24 18.97 -0.16
C VAL A 216 -23.20 18.80 0.93
N ILE A 217 -22.69 17.58 1.06
CA ILE A 217 -21.71 17.22 2.06
C ILE A 217 -20.32 17.27 1.43
N ASP A 218 -19.45 18.13 1.92
CA ASP A 218 -18.04 18.16 1.53
C ASP A 218 -17.30 16.98 2.19
N GLU A 219 -17.16 15.89 1.46
CA GLU A 219 -16.45 14.70 1.94
C GLU A 219 -14.95 14.98 2.06
N ILE A 220 -14.44 15.72 1.09
CA ILE A 220 -13.03 16.03 0.94
C ILE A 220 -12.88 17.20 -0.05
N ALA A 221 -11.69 17.84 -0.06
CA ALA A 221 -11.43 19.08 -0.82
C ALA A 221 -11.85 19.06 -2.32
N ASP A 222 -11.93 17.88 -2.93
CA ASP A 222 -12.27 17.67 -4.34
C ASP A 222 -13.42 16.66 -4.57
N SER A 223 -14.18 16.34 -3.52
CA SER A 223 -15.28 15.38 -3.59
C SER A 223 -16.44 15.84 -2.71
N LYS A 224 -17.62 15.89 -3.31
CA LYS A 224 -18.88 16.27 -2.64
C LYS A 224 -19.89 15.15 -2.79
N THR A 225 -20.63 14.90 -1.71
CA THR A 225 -21.81 14.05 -1.74
C THR A 225 -23.05 14.94 -1.87
N PHE A 226 -23.82 14.72 -2.92
CA PHE A 226 -25.11 15.39 -3.11
C PHE A 226 -26.21 14.49 -2.60
N VAL A 227 -27.03 14.99 -1.70
CA VAL A 227 -28.24 14.31 -1.23
C VAL A 227 -29.41 14.82 -2.02
N PHE A 228 -30.11 13.90 -2.67
CA PHE A 228 -31.29 14.24 -3.50
C PHE A 228 -32.58 13.81 -2.82
N ALA A 229 -33.60 14.62 -2.93
CA ALA A 229 -34.94 14.26 -2.59
C ALA A 229 -35.86 14.38 -3.83
N PHE A 230 -36.88 13.55 -3.86
CA PHE A 230 -37.94 13.65 -4.86
C PHE A 230 -38.96 14.71 -4.42
N PRO A 231 -39.31 15.68 -5.26
CA PRO A 231 -40.38 16.61 -4.94
C PRO A 231 -41.73 15.86 -4.94
N GLY A 232 -42.45 15.91 -3.81
CA GLY A 232 -43.72 15.28 -3.63
C GLY A 232 -43.67 13.77 -3.33
N ASP A 233 -44.81 13.09 -3.45
CA ASP A 233 -44.97 11.67 -3.05
C ASP A 233 -44.51 10.66 -4.12
N ARG A 234 -43.49 11.02 -4.88
CA ARG A 234 -42.95 10.21 -5.98
C ARG A 234 -41.82 9.26 -5.58
N ALA A 235 -41.40 9.23 -4.32
CA ALA A 235 -40.33 8.37 -3.84
C ALA A 235 -40.56 6.88 -4.14
N ASN A 236 -41.83 6.45 -4.16
CA ASN A 236 -42.23 5.07 -4.44
C ASN A 236 -42.19 4.66 -5.93
N GLN A 237 -41.92 5.60 -6.84
CA GLN A 237 -41.89 5.33 -8.29
C GLN A 237 -40.52 4.89 -8.77
N PHE A 238 -39.49 4.99 -7.92
CA PHE A 238 -38.12 4.66 -8.26
C PHE A 238 -37.64 3.50 -7.39
N THR A 239 -37.58 2.31 -7.98
CA THR A 239 -36.92 1.13 -7.39
C THR A 239 -35.46 1.14 -7.80
N TYR A 240 -34.58 1.32 -6.85
CA TYR A 240 -33.13 1.24 -7.06
C TYR A 240 -32.66 -0.21 -6.98
N GLN A 241 -31.87 -0.64 -7.98
CA GLN A 241 -31.14 -1.91 -7.94
C GLN A 241 -29.61 -1.64 -7.91
N PRO A 242 -28.83 -2.40 -7.12
CA PRO A 242 -27.38 -2.26 -7.12
C PRO A 242 -26.80 -2.41 -8.52
N GLY A 243 -25.98 -1.44 -8.96
CA GLY A 243 -25.37 -1.42 -10.28
C GLY A 243 -26.10 -0.57 -11.33
N GLN A 244 -27.23 0.04 -11.01
CA GLN A 244 -27.88 1.02 -11.89
C GLN A 244 -27.05 2.31 -11.98
N HIS A 245 -26.97 2.86 -13.19
CA HIS A 245 -26.38 4.17 -13.45
C HIS A 245 -27.45 5.25 -13.49
N LEU A 246 -27.20 6.34 -12.80
CA LEU A 246 -28.01 7.54 -12.86
C LEU A 246 -27.31 8.58 -13.74
N THR A 247 -28.00 9.08 -14.77
CA THR A 247 -27.51 10.21 -15.56
C THR A 247 -28.18 11.47 -15.03
N LEU A 248 -27.37 12.40 -14.52
CA LEU A 248 -27.81 13.71 -14.06
C LEU A 248 -27.60 14.73 -15.17
N GLN A 249 -28.65 15.43 -15.55
CA GLN A 249 -28.59 16.58 -16.43
C GLN A 249 -28.65 17.84 -15.56
N ILE A 250 -27.58 18.61 -15.53
CA ILE A 250 -27.51 19.86 -14.79
C ILE A 250 -27.87 20.97 -15.78
N PRO A 251 -28.91 21.77 -15.50
CA PRO A 251 -29.21 22.94 -16.32
C PRO A 251 -28.02 23.91 -16.33
N SER A 252 -27.59 24.35 -17.50
CA SER A 252 -26.55 25.37 -17.69
C SER A 252 -27.06 26.76 -17.33
#